data_c60f003c7123e59f84f70aedcb5a9982
#
_entry.id   c60f003c7123e59f84f70aedcb5a9982
#
_cell.length_a   1.000
_cell.length_b   1.000
_cell.length_c   1.000
_cell.angle_alpha   90.00
_cell.angle_beta   90.00
_cell.angle_gamma   90.00
#
_symmetry.space_group_name_H-M   'P 1'
#
loop_
_entity.id
_entity.type
_entity.pdbx_description
1 polymer ?
#
loop_
_entity_poly.entity_id
_entity_poly.type
_entity_poly.pdbx_seq_one_letter_code
_entity_poly.pdbx_strand_id
1 'polypeptide(L)'
;MKKSLAVFVIALAVFSSSAVLFAAPRGGAAGTLSFYTGEVMVQSKGAAWRKAGLDAPIYIGDTIRTGADSTAELTLSDGSILRMGANGRHRVEKASFAGKGRVVNVFSTAGRLWVNARTAVGKNSEFKVSTDKAVCAIRGTAFDVNAQAAETTISVFEGRVETWAQVFDRRYSGSAKKSQDRPEKVAGPSPVAGPTPVTMEKWVQIVSAMQRIRVDAKGGFALSDVAADEAETDSWLKWNRERDRMRDQLIAPEDPEAK
;
A
#
# COMPACT_ATOMS: atom_id res chain seq x y z
N MET A 1 21.20 -80.39 -28.97
CA MET A 1 20.95 -79.85 -27.62
C MET A 1 21.33 -78.39 -27.67
N LYS A 2 20.33 -77.49 -27.84
CA LYS A 2 20.53 -76.05 -27.93
C LYS A 2 19.89 -75.36 -26.66
N LYS A 3 20.68 -74.81 -25.81
CA LYS A 3 20.20 -74.08 -24.61
C LYS A 3 19.91 -72.57 -25.00
N SER A 4 18.65 -72.23 -25.01
CA SER A 4 18.21 -70.86 -25.20
C SER A 4 18.38 -70.05 -23.90
N LEU A 5 19.18 -68.99 -23.95
CA LEU A 5 19.37 -68.03 -22.88
C LEU A 5 18.34 -66.92 -23.05
N ALA A 6 17.36 -66.89 -22.15
CA ALA A 6 16.37 -65.82 -22.10
C ALA A 6 16.94 -64.62 -21.32
N VAL A 7 17.15 -63.52 -22.01
CA VAL A 7 17.56 -62.21 -21.39
C VAL A 7 16.30 -61.47 -20.96
N PHE A 8 16.11 -61.35 -19.64
CA PHE A 8 15.05 -60.51 -19.05
C PHE A 8 15.55 -59.05 -19.02
N VAL A 9 15.00 -58.22 -19.89
CA VAL A 9 15.20 -56.75 -19.86
C VAL A 9 14.14 -56.17 -18.94
N ILE A 10 14.54 -55.76 -17.73
CA ILE A 10 13.68 -55.01 -16.82
C ILE A 10 13.77 -53.54 -17.24
N ALA A 11 12.73 -53.06 -17.91
CA ALA A 11 12.56 -51.60 -18.19
C ALA A 11 12.09 -50.90 -16.92
N LEU A 12 13.01 -50.20 -16.26
CA LEU A 12 12.71 -49.33 -15.13
C LEU A 12 12.07 -48.04 -15.66
N ALA A 13 10.73 -47.97 -15.66
CA ALA A 13 9.99 -46.76 -15.99
C ALA A 13 10.14 -45.74 -14.84
N VAL A 14 11.02 -44.76 -15.00
CA VAL A 14 11.13 -43.59 -14.10
C VAL A 14 9.91 -42.71 -14.38
N PHE A 15 8.88 -42.82 -13.54
CA PHE A 15 7.75 -41.91 -13.51
C PHE A 15 8.26 -40.54 -12.91
N SER A 16 8.67 -39.63 -13.77
CA SER A 16 8.89 -38.24 -13.39
C SER A 16 7.55 -37.62 -13.05
N SER A 17 7.17 -37.67 -11.78
CA SER A 17 6.05 -36.89 -11.26
C SER A 17 6.38 -35.41 -11.36
N SER A 18 6.02 -34.80 -12.48
CA SER A 18 5.99 -33.32 -12.58
C SER A 18 4.94 -32.83 -11.60
N ALA A 19 5.39 -32.36 -10.43
CA ALA A 19 4.56 -31.63 -9.49
C ALA A 19 4.07 -30.37 -10.21
N VAL A 20 2.85 -30.40 -10.72
CA VAL A 20 2.15 -29.21 -11.17
C VAL A 20 1.91 -28.36 -9.93
N LEU A 21 2.79 -27.38 -9.71
CA LEU A 21 2.55 -26.34 -8.71
C LEU A 21 1.28 -25.61 -9.15
N PHE A 22 0.15 -25.94 -8.53
CA PHE A 22 -1.04 -25.11 -8.60
C PHE A 22 -0.69 -23.76 -7.96
N ALA A 23 -0.42 -22.77 -8.79
CA ALA A 23 -0.32 -21.39 -8.31
C ALA A 23 -1.67 -21.05 -7.66
N ALA A 24 -1.63 -20.65 -6.38
CA ALA A 24 -2.82 -20.18 -5.70
C ALA A 24 -3.48 -19.08 -6.56
N PRO A 25 -4.82 -19.02 -6.60
CA PRO A 25 -5.52 -18.03 -7.40
C PRO A 25 -5.06 -16.64 -6.98
N ARG A 26 -4.48 -15.90 -7.92
CA ARG A 26 -4.06 -14.52 -7.70
C ARG A 26 -5.30 -13.67 -7.58
N GLY A 27 -5.27 -12.69 -6.66
CA GLY A 27 -6.29 -11.64 -6.63
C GLY A 27 -6.41 -10.96 -7.99
N GLY A 28 -7.47 -10.16 -8.19
CA GLY A 28 -7.63 -9.37 -9.41
C GLY A 28 -6.43 -8.44 -9.65
N ALA A 29 -6.15 -8.12 -10.90
CA ALA A 29 -5.13 -7.14 -11.24
C ALA A 29 -5.51 -5.76 -10.67
N ALA A 30 -4.61 -5.17 -9.91
CA ALA A 30 -4.77 -3.81 -9.37
C ALA A 30 -4.35 -2.75 -10.39
N GLY A 31 -3.35 -3.07 -11.21
CA GLY A 31 -2.79 -2.17 -12.21
C GLY A 31 -1.55 -2.77 -12.86
N THR A 32 -0.78 -1.93 -13.54
CA THR A 32 0.45 -2.30 -14.25
C THR A 32 1.62 -1.41 -13.85
N LEU A 33 2.83 -1.96 -13.87
CA LEU A 33 4.07 -1.21 -13.67
C LEU A 33 4.33 -0.39 -14.95
N SER A 34 3.94 0.89 -14.95
CA SER A 34 3.97 1.76 -16.13
C SER A 34 5.32 2.45 -16.36
N PHE A 35 6.17 2.49 -15.34
CA PHE A 35 7.53 3.04 -15.42
C PHE A 35 8.38 2.49 -14.28
N TYR A 36 9.68 2.33 -14.53
CA TYR A 36 10.64 2.07 -13.47
C TYR A 36 12.07 2.48 -13.88
N THR A 37 12.90 2.71 -12.87
CA THR A 37 14.35 2.80 -12.98
C THR A 37 15.00 1.89 -11.95
N GLY A 38 16.20 1.38 -12.21
CA GLY A 38 16.93 0.53 -11.29
C GLY A 38 16.30 -0.85 -11.08
N GLU A 39 16.28 -1.33 -9.86
CA GLU A 39 15.78 -2.66 -9.50
C GLU A 39 14.40 -2.57 -8.84
N VAL A 40 13.43 -3.25 -9.44
CA VAL A 40 12.08 -3.40 -8.89
C VAL A 40 11.75 -4.87 -8.75
N MET A 41 11.40 -5.28 -7.53
CA MET A 41 11.05 -6.65 -7.19
C MET A 41 9.59 -6.72 -6.75
N VAL A 42 8.91 -7.77 -7.15
CA VAL A 42 7.52 -8.05 -6.77
C VAL A 42 7.44 -9.41 -6.10
N GLN A 43 6.69 -9.48 -5.04
CA GLN A 43 6.39 -10.72 -4.31
C GLN A 43 4.90 -10.89 -4.16
N SER A 44 4.34 -11.95 -4.72
CA SER A 44 2.99 -12.40 -4.42
C SER A 44 2.97 -13.15 -3.07
N LYS A 45 1.82 -13.17 -2.40
CA LYS A 45 1.68 -13.84 -1.10
C LYS A 45 2.16 -15.30 -1.16
N GLY A 46 3.12 -15.63 -0.31
CA GLY A 46 3.70 -16.99 -0.22
C GLY A 46 4.66 -17.37 -1.36
N ALA A 47 4.96 -16.47 -2.29
CA ALA A 47 5.89 -16.72 -3.39
C ALA A 47 7.27 -16.10 -3.14
N ALA A 48 8.26 -16.51 -3.94
CA ALA A 48 9.57 -15.87 -3.96
C ALA A 48 9.51 -14.49 -4.62
N TRP A 49 10.49 -13.62 -4.30
CA TRP A 49 10.69 -12.36 -4.98
C TRP A 49 11.07 -12.59 -6.44
N ARG A 50 10.47 -11.83 -7.35
CA ARG A 50 10.80 -11.83 -8.78
C ARG A 50 11.07 -10.41 -9.26
N LYS A 51 11.94 -10.23 -10.24
CA LYS A 51 12.10 -8.95 -10.93
C LYS A 51 10.80 -8.61 -11.66
N ALA A 52 10.40 -7.35 -11.59
CA ALA A 52 9.30 -6.81 -12.38
C ALA A 52 9.87 -5.98 -13.53
N GLY A 53 9.30 -6.12 -14.70
CA GLY A 53 9.58 -5.32 -15.89
C GLY A 53 8.44 -4.37 -16.22
N LEU A 54 8.65 -3.55 -17.25
CA LEU A 54 7.61 -2.67 -17.79
C LEU A 54 6.38 -3.50 -18.16
N ASP A 55 5.21 -2.93 -17.97
CA ASP A 55 3.88 -3.53 -18.19
C ASP A 55 3.59 -4.79 -17.35
N ALA A 56 4.46 -5.11 -16.38
CA ALA A 56 4.18 -6.23 -15.47
C ALA A 56 2.88 -5.98 -14.69
N PRO A 57 1.93 -6.92 -14.70
CA PRO A 57 0.71 -6.81 -13.91
C PRO A 57 1.05 -6.94 -12.43
N ILE A 58 0.45 -6.07 -11.63
CA ILE A 58 0.50 -6.07 -10.17
C ILE A 58 -0.88 -6.50 -9.66
N TYR A 59 -0.90 -7.53 -8.82
CA TYR A 59 -2.12 -8.11 -8.29
C TYR A 59 -2.39 -7.67 -6.86
N ILE A 60 -3.65 -7.78 -6.46
CA ILE A 60 -4.04 -7.58 -5.07
C ILE A 60 -3.30 -8.58 -4.18
N GLY A 61 -2.66 -8.07 -3.13
CA GLY A 61 -1.81 -8.83 -2.21
C GLY A 61 -0.32 -8.82 -2.59
N ASP A 62 0.05 -8.35 -3.77
CA ASP A 62 1.45 -8.22 -4.16
C ASP A 62 2.15 -7.14 -3.33
N THR A 63 3.39 -7.43 -2.95
CA THR A 63 4.32 -6.48 -2.35
C THR A 63 5.37 -6.08 -3.38
N ILE A 64 5.57 -4.78 -3.55
CA ILE A 64 6.55 -4.19 -4.45
C ILE A 64 7.71 -3.64 -3.60
N ARG A 65 8.94 -3.87 -4.02
CA ARG A 65 10.15 -3.34 -3.40
C ARG A 65 11.02 -2.67 -4.48
N THR A 66 11.49 -1.47 -4.17
CA THR A 66 12.47 -0.73 -4.96
C THR A 66 13.85 -0.79 -4.31
N GLY A 67 14.90 -0.85 -5.10
CA GLY A 67 16.29 -0.78 -4.62
C GLY A 67 16.72 0.64 -4.24
N ALA A 68 18.03 0.82 -3.91
CA ALA A 68 18.58 2.09 -3.40
C ALA A 68 18.44 3.25 -4.42
N ASP A 69 18.75 3.00 -5.71
CA ASP A 69 18.68 4.02 -6.76
C ASP A 69 17.52 3.74 -7.73
N SER A 70 16.40 3.36 -7.18
CA SER A 70 15.29 2.82 -7.96
C SER A 70 14.01 3.61 -7.73
N THR A 71 13.23 3.70 -8.79
CA THR A 71 11.89 4.30 -8.79
C THR A 71 10.94 3.39 -9.54
N ALA A 72 9.70 3.31 -9.10
CA ALA A 72 8.64 2.57 -9.80
C ALA A 72 7.38 3.42 -9.88
N GLU A 73 6.65 3.31 -10.99
CA GLU A 73 5.32 3.88 -11.15
C GLU A 73 4.32 2.77 -11.47
N LEU A 74 3.28 2.68 -10.68
CA LEU A 74 2.16 1.79 -10.88
C LEU A 74 0.96 2.61 -11.32
N THR A 75 0.43 2.31 -12.49
CA THR A 75 -0.85 2.82 -12.95
C THR A 75 -1.95 1.84 -12.55
N LEU A 76 -2.84 2.28 -11.69
CA LEU A 76 -4.00 1.49 -11.27
C LEU A 76 -5.06 1.45 -12.38
N SER A 77 -5.95 0.45 -12.33
CA SER A 77 -6.98 0.26 -13.35
C SER A 77 -7.99 1.41 -13.43
N ASP A 78 -8.05 2.29 -12.44
CA ASP A 78 -8.87 3.51 -12.47
C ASP A 78 -8.10 4.74 -12.99
N GLY A 79 -6.84 4.57 -13.35
CA GLY A 79 -5.94 5.62 -13.79
C GLY A 79 -5.28 6.42 -12.67
N SER A 80 -5.48 6.05 -11.39
CA SER A 80 -4.69 6.59 -10.28
C SER A 80 -3.24 6.13 -10.39
N ILE A 81 -2.31 6.98 -9.92
CA ILE A 81 -0.88 6.73 -10.00
C ILE A 81 -0.30 6.56 -8.60
N LEU A 82 0.51 5.53 -8.45
CA LEU A 82 1.36 5.31 -7.29
C LEU A 82 2.82 5.31 -7.74
N ARG A 83 3.64 6.24 -7.22
CA ARG A 83 5.08 6.24 -7.48
C ARG A 83 5.84 5.94 -6.21
N MET A 84 6.78 5.04 -6.31
CA MET A 84 7.57 4.50 -5.21
C MET A 84 9.00 4.98 -5.37
N GLY A 85 9.53 5.64 -4.35
CA GLY A 85 10.92 6.09 -4.30
C GLY A 85 11.89 4.97 -3.92
N ALA A 86 13.17 5.32 -3.79
CA ALA A 86 14.23 4.40 -3.40
C ALA A 86 13.97 3.73 -2.05
N ASN A 87 14.42 2.48 -1.92
CA ASN A 87 14.28 1.65 -0.71
C ASN A 87 12.83 1.51 -0.22
N GLY A 88 11.87 1.63 -1.13
CA GLY A 88 10.45 1.53 -0.85
C GLY A 88 9.98 0.09 -0.69
N ARG A 89 8.95 -0.10 0.15
CA ARG A 89 8.24 -1.37 0.31
C ARG A 89 6.76 -1.12 0.50
N HIS A 90 5.98 -1.45 -0.52
CA HIS A 90 4.56 -1.13 -0.59
C HIS A 90 3.76 -2.36 -1.02
N ARG A 91 2.58 -2.54 -0.43
CA ARG A 91 1.67 -3.64 -0.76
C ARG A 91 0.29 -3.11 -1.16
N VAL A 92 -0.23 -3.60 -2.27
CA VAL A 92 -1.61 -3.34 -2.67
C VAL A 92 -2.52 -4.33 -1.94
N GLU A 93 -3.19 -3.89 -0.88
CA GLU A 93 -4.02 -4.77 -0.05
C GLU A 93 -5.41 -4.98 -0.64
N LYS A 94 -5.95 -3.95 -1.28
CA LYS A 94 -7.25 -3.99 -1.92
C LYS A 94 -7.27 -3.07 -3.14
N ALA A 95 -7.91 -3.52 -4.20
CA ALA A 95 -8.21 -2.72 -5.38
C ALA A 95 -9.52 -3.25 -5.98
N SER A 96 -10.55 -2.41 -5.99
CA SER A 96 -11.85 -2.73 -6.58
C SER A 96 -12.32 -1.52 -7.36
N PHE A 97 -12.56 -1.72 -8.63
CA PHE A 97 -12.93 -0.66 -9.58
C PHE A 97 -14.31 -0.91 -10.22
N ALA A 98 -14.99 -1.99 -9.80
CA ALA A 98 -16.30 -2.36 -10.30
C ALA A 98 -17.45 -1.75 -9.47
N GLY A 99 -18.58 -1.47 -10.11
CA GLY A 99 -19.79 -0.99 -9.44
C GLY A 99 -19.81 0.52 -9.19
N LYS A 100 -20.55 0.94 -8.15
CA LYS A 100 -20.80 2.37 -7.84
C LYS A 100 -19.71 3.01 -6.97
N GLY A 101 -18.64 2.30 -6.65
CA GLY A 101 -17.57 2.79 -5.78
C GLY A 101 -16.23 2.20 -6.15
N ARG A 102 -15.16 2.96 -5.88
CA ARG A 102 -13.77 2.52 -6.03
C ARG A 102 -13.16 2.36 -4.66
N VAL A 103 -12.53 1.22 -4.41
CA VAL A 103 -11.83 0.99 -3.14
C VAL A 103 -10.40 0.59 -3.44
N VAL A 104 -9.46 1.38 -2.94
CA VAL A 104 -8.02 1.11 -3.05
C VAL A 104 -7.41 1.23 -1.66
N ASN A 105 -6.71 0.19 -1.21
CA ASN A 105 -5.95 0.21 0.03
C ASN A 105 -4.49 -0.18 -0.29
N VAL A 106 -3.57 0.69 0.10
CA VAL A 106 -2.12 0.47 -0.04
C VAL A 106 -1.49 0.51 1.33
N PHE A 107 -0.64 -0.46 1.64
CA PHE A 107 0.16 -0.47 2.85
C PHE A 107 1.62 -0.16 2.52
N SER A 108 2.16 0.89 3.14
CA SER A 108 3.55 1.33 2.98
C SER A 108 4.34 1.03 4.24
N THR A 109 5.28 0.08 4.15
CA THR A 109 6.13 -0.31 5.27
C THR A 109 7.37 0.58 5.39
N ALA A 110 7.92 1.02 4.25
CA ALA A 110 9.14 1.81 4.21
C ALA A 110 9.22 2.63 2.92
N GLY A 111 9.96 3.74 2.97
CA GLY A 111 10.27 4.58 1.82
C GLY A 111 9.18 5.59 1.49
N ARG A 112 9.36 6.25 0.35
CA ARG A 112 8.45 7.30 -0.13
C ARG A 112 7.45 6.73 -1.12
N LEU A 113 6.21 7.16 -0.99
CA LEU A 113 5.10 6.85 -1.87
C LEU A 113 4.39 8.14 -2.27
N TRP A 114 4.52 8.53 -3.52
CA TRP A 114 3.70 9.56 -4.11
C TRP A 114 2.39 8.95 -4.60
N VAL A 115 1.29 9.59 -4.27
CA VAL A 115 -0.04 9.21 -4.71
C VAL A 115 -0.68 10.35 -5.45
N ASN A 116 -1.09 10.11 -6.68
CA ASN A 116 -1.99 10.98 -7.42
C ASN A 116 -3.27 10.18 -7.69
N ALA A 117 -4.21 10.31 -6.77
CA ALA A 117 -5.47 9.59 -6.83
C ALA A 117 -6.48 10.36 -7.69
N ARG A 118 -7.04 9.70 -8.68
CA ARG A 118 -8.16 10.29 -9.44
C ARG A 118 -9.35 10.52 -8.52
N THR A 119 -10.03 11.64 -8.74
CA THR A 119 -11.25 11.96 -8.00
C THR A 119 -12.24 10.81 -8.10
N ALA A 120 -12.51 10.20 -6.97
CA ALA A 120 -13.42 9.07 -6.91
C ALA A 120 -14.87 9.56 -7.11
N VAL A 121 -15.50 9.10 -8.17
CA VAL A 121 -16.91 9.34 -8.43
C VAL A 121 -17.73 8.30 -7.68
N GLY A 122 -18.58 8.73 -6.75
CA GLY A 122 -19.51 7.87 -6.01
C GLY A 122 -19.34 7.92 -4.48
N LYS A 123 -20.45 7.79 -3.78
CA LYS A 123 -20.53 7.89 -2.31
C LYS A 123 -19.73 6.79 -1.57
N ASN A 124 -19.44 5.67 -2.23
CA ASN A 124 -18.78 4.51 -1.66
C ASN A 124 -17.34 4.36 -2.15
N SER A 125 -16.72 5.45 -2.61
CA SER A 125 -15.34 5.43 -3.04
C SER A 125 -14.41 5.75 -1.88
N GLU A 126 -13.37 4.94 -1.72
CA GLU A 126 -12.39 5.04 -0.67
C GLU A 126 -11.00 4.77 -1.24
N PHE A 127 -10.08 5.70 -1.04
CA PHE A 127 -8.67 5.46 -1.29
C PHE A 127 -7.92 5.65 0.02
N LYS A 128 -7.23 4.61 0.45
CA LYS A 128 -6.49 4.57 1.71
C LYS A 128 -5.02 4.26 1.49
N VAL A 129 -4.16 4.98 2.18
CA VAL A 129 -2.77 4.60 2.38
C VAL A 129 -2.54 4.41 3.87
N SER A 130 -2.01 3.27 4.24
CA SER A 130 -1.69 2.92 5.64
C SER A 130 -0.20 2.69 5.79
N THR A 131 0.32 3.05 6.95
CA THR A 131 1.67 2.71 7.41
C THR A 131 1.57 2.06 8.79
N ASP A 132 2.68 1.71 9.39
CA ASP A 132 2.69 1.23 10.78
C ASP A 132 2.24 2.28 11.82
N LYS A 133 2.20 3.57 11.44
CA LYS A 133 1.94 4.69 12.36
C LYS A 133 0.74 5.54 12.01
N ALA A 134 0.39 5.60 10.73
CA ALA A 134 -0.68 6.48 10.24
C ALA A 134 -1.56 5.78 9.22
N VAL A 135 -2.79 6.23 9.13
CA VAL A 135 -3.72 5.92 8.05
C VAL A 135 -4.19 7.21 7.43
N CYS A 136 -4.16 7.27 6.11
CA CYS A 136 -4.62 8.39 5.30
C CYS A 136 -5.82 7.95 4.46
N ALA A 137 -6.93 8.68 4.56
CA ALA A 137 -8.07 8.54 3.65
C ALA A 137 -8.18 9.77 2.76
N ILE A 138 -8.46 9.53 1.48
CA ILE A 138 -8.25 10.51 0.42
C ILE A 138 -9.44 10.57 -0.52
N ARG A 139 -9.67 11.79 -1.05
CA ARG A 139 -10.61 12.00 -2.16
C ARG A 139 -9.99 12.98 -3.17
N GLY A 140 -9.42 12.45 -4.26
CA GLY A 140 -8.90 13.26 -5.36
C GLY A 140 -7.76 14.19 -4.92
N THR A 141 -6.61 13.64 -4.57
CA THR A 141 -5.49 14.37 -3.98
C THR A 141 -4.17 13.94 -4.59
N ALA A 142 -3.20 14.88 -4.63
CA ALA A 142 -1.79 14.58 -4.85
C ALA A 142 -1.02 14.80 -3.54
N PHE A 143 -0.37 13.75 -3.05
CA PHE A 143 0.34 13.79 -1.76
C PHE A 143 1.49 12.78 -1.72
N ASP A 144 2.44 13.02 -0.83
CA ASP A 144 3.59 12.17 -0.54
C ASP A 144 3.46 11.57 0.86
N VAL A 145 3.73 10.28 0.97
CA VAL A 145 3.86 9.55 2.23
C VAL A 145 5.29 9.06 2.36
N ASN A 146 5.96 9.45 3.42
CA ASN A 146 7.29 8.95 3.75
C ASN A 146 7.18 8.09 5.02
N ALA A 147 7.24 6.77 4.83
CA ALA A 147 7.19 5.80 5.91
C ALA A 147 8.61 5.51 6.41
N GLN A 148 8.91 5.94 7.63
CA GLN A 148 10.19 5.71 8.29
C GLN A 148 10.01 4.91 9.58
N ALA A 149 11.10 4.36 10.12
CA ALA A 149 11.06 3.55 11.32
C ALA A 149 10.54 4.32 12.55
N ALA A 150 10.84 5.59 12.70
CA ALA A 150 10.44 6.43 13.82
C ALA A 150 9.07 7.08 13.63
N GLU A 151 8.78 7.54 12.42
CA GLU A 151 7.60 8.35 12.12
C GLU A 151 7.08 8.09 10.70
N THR A 152 5.86 8.55 10.45
CA THR A 152 5.32 8.69 9.09
C THR A 152 5.06 10.16 8.83
N THR A 153 5.59 10.67 7.71
CA THR A 153 5.33 12.03 7.25
C THR A 153 4.38 11.98 6.06
N ILE A 154 3.33 12.79 6.08
CA ILE A 154 2.38 12.96 4.98
C ILE A 154 2.41 14.44 4.57
N SER A 155 2.73 14.73 3.30
CA SER A 155 2.74 16.08 2.73
C SER A 155 1.71 16.17 1.61
N VAL A 156 0.75 17.07 1.71
CA VAL A 156 -0.35 17.23 0.76
C VAL A 156 -0.03 18.40 -0.18
N PHE A 157 -0.12 18.18 -1.48
CA PHE A 157 0.13 19.19 -2.51
C PHE A 157 -1.15 19.66 -3.19
N GLU A 158 -2.12 18.76 -3.34
CA GLU A 158 -3.42 19.06 -3.90
C GLU A 158 -4.52 18.37 -3.10
N GLY A 159 -5.64 19.04 -2.90
CA GLY A 159 -6.81 18.49 -2.22
C GLY A 159 -6.69 18.45 -0.71
N ARG A 160 -7.18 17.38 -0.11
CA ARG A 160 -7.29 17.21 1.34
C ARG A 160 -7.17 15.75 1.73
N VAL A 161 -6.44 15.48 2.80
CA VAL A 161 -6.21 14.14 3.37
C VAL A 161 -6.72 14.10 4.80
N GLU A 162 -7.54 13.11 5.11
CA GLU A 162 -7.91 12.78 6.48
C GLU A 162 -6.87 11.80 7.02
N THR A 163 -6.23 12.14 8.15
CA THR A 163 -5.15 11.35 8.74
C THR A 163 -5.47 11.02 10.19
N TRP A 164 -5.25 9.78 10.58
CA TRP A 164 -5.30 9.33 11.98
C TRP A 164 -4.12 8.43 12.32
N ALA A 165 -3.75 8.42 13.61
CA ALA A 165 -2.69 7.56 14.09
C ALA A 165 -3.14 6.10 14.12
N GLN A 166 -2.28 5.20 13.66
CA GLN A 166 -2.46 3.76 13.81
C GLN A 166 -1.77 3.30 15.09
N VAL A 167 -2.46 3.45 16.21
CA VAL A 167 -1.93 2.96 17.49
C VAL A 167 -2.27 1.48 17.61
N PHE A 168 -1.28 0.62 17.34
CA PHE A 168 -1.39 -0.78 17.70
C PHE A 168 -1.19 -0.91 19.22
N ASP A 169 -2.29 -0.92 19.98
CA ASP A 169 -2.21 -1.33 21.38
C ASP A 169 -1.87 -2.82 21.44
N ARG A 170 -0.58 -3.12 21.59
CA ARG A 170 -0.10 -4.50 21.78
C ARG A 170 -0.72 -5.19 23.00
N ARG A 171 -1.37 -4.45 23.89
CA ARG A 171 -2.06 -4.98 25.08
C ARG A 171 -3.37 -5.68 24.73
N TYR A 172 -3.96 -5.38 23.56
CA TYR A 172 -5.21 -6.02 23.12
C TYR A 172 -5.01 -7.29 22.27
N SER A 173 -3.77 -7.63 21.94
CA SER A 173 -3.41 -8.90 21.28
C SER A 173 -3.22 -10.08 22.23
N GLY A 174 -3.61 -9.91 23.47
CA GLY A 174 -3.61 -10.97 24.48
C GLY A 174 -4.77 -11.94 24.25
N SER A 175 -4.44 -13.14 23.77
CA SER A 175 -5.32 -14.29 23.69
C SER A 175 -6.25 -14.36 24.90
N ALA A 176 -7.56 -14.40 24.66
CA ALA A 176 -8.52 -14.84 25.61
C ALA A 176 -8.20 -16.31 25.96
N LYS A 177 -7.33 -16.54 26.94
CA LYS A 177 -7.25 -17.82 27.63
C LYS A 177 -8.59 -18.01 28.35
N LYS A 178 -9.39 -18.91 27.85
CA LYS A 178 -10.50 -19.48 28.60
C LYS A 178 -9.91 -20.16 29.84
N SER A 179 -9.85 -19.44 30.95
CA SER A 179 -9.68 -20.08 32.24
C SER A 179 -11.07 -20.61 32.67
N GLN A 180 -11.24 -21.90 32.59
CA GLN A 180 -12.26 -22.64 33.31
C GLN A 180 -11.76 -22.79 34.75
N ASP A 181 -11.94 -21.74 35.54
CA ASP A 181 -11.90 -21.86 36.99
C ASP A 181 -13.04 -21.04 37.56
N ARG A 182 -13.80 -21.72 38.42
CA ARG A 182 -14.99 -21.25 39.07
C ARG A 182 -14.61 -20.11 40.01
N PRO A 183 -15.22 -18.92 39.94
CA PRO A 183 -14.78 -17.81 40.77
C PRO A 183 -15.22 -18.01 42.22
N GLU A 184 -14.24 -17.97 43.11
CA GLU A 184 -14.45 -17.67 44.53
C GLU A 184 -15.01 -16.25 44.67
N LYS A 185 -15.90 -16.05 45.65
CA LYS A 185 -16.67 -14.83 45.86
C LYS A 185 -15.76 -13.63 46.07
N VAL A 186 -15.55 -12.83 45.06
CA VAL A 186 -14.75 -11.59 45.11
C VAL A 186 -15.66 -10.42 45.49
N ALA A 187 -15.20 -9.55 46.38
CA ALA A 187 -15.88 -8.29 46.73
C ALA A 187 -16.12 -7.47 45.44
N GLY A 188 -17.29 -6.85 45.34
CA GLY A 188 -17.74 -6.12 44.19
C GLY A 188 -16.73 -5.02 43.76
N PRO A 189 -16.61 -4.71 42.45
CA PRO A 189 -15.68 -3.72 41.95
C PRO A 189 -15.98 -2.33 42.51
N SER A 190 -14.95 -1.65 43.00
CA SER A 190 -15.03 -0.23 43.33
C SER A 190 -15.36 0.57 42.08
N PRO A 191 -16.18 1.64 42.18
CA PRO A 191 -16.47 2.51 41.02
C PRO A 191 -15.18 3.10 40.48
N VAL A 192 -14.77 2.72 39.27
CA VAL A 192 -13.71 3.38 38.54
C VAL A 192 -14.31 4.51 37.73
N ALA A 193 -13.65 5.68 37.72
CA ALA A 193 -14.05 6.79 36.85
C ALA A 193 -14.22 6.25 35.43
N GLY A 194 -15.38 6.50 34.84
CA GLY A 194 -15.69 6.09 33.49
C GLY A 194 -14.69 6.69 32.49
N PRO A 195 -14.51 6.08 31.31
CA PRO A 195 -13.62 6.64 30.30
C PRO A 195 -14.08 8.05 29.94
N THR A 196 -13.12 8.99 29.92
CA THR A 196 -13.38 10.37 29.50
C THR A 196 -13.83 10.35 28.03
N PRO A 197 -14.97 10.95 27.67
CA PRO A 197 -15.37 11.04 26.27
C PRO A 197 -14.28 11.77 25.47
N VAL A 198 -13.69 11.10 24.49
CA VAL A 198 -12.76 11.72 23.54
C VAL A 198 -13.54 12.06 22.28
N THR A 199 -13.57 13.33 21.91
CA THR A 199 -14.21 13.78 20.68
C THR A 199 -13.48 13.23 19.47
N MET A 200 -14.17 12.87 18.40
CA MET A 200 -13.58 12.36 17.16
C MET A 200 -12.52 13.31 16.57
N GLU A 201 -12.67 14.61 16.81
CA GLU A 201 -11.72 15.66 16.39
C GLU A 201 -10.28 15.47 16.91
N LYS A 202 -10.11 14.78 18.04
CA LYS A 202 -8.77 14.43 18.57
C LYS A 202 -8.13 13.25 17.83
N TRP A 203 -8.87 12.49 17.03
CA TRP A 203 -8.40 11.27 16.41
C TRP A 203 -8.13 11.42 14.92
N VAL A 204 -8.80 12.36 14.27
CA VAL A 204 -8.67 12.61 12.82
C VAL A 204 -8.14 14.03 12.63
N GLN A 205 -7.04 14.13 11.89
CA GLN A 205 -6.46 15.39 11.46
C GLN A 205 -6.74 15.58 9.97
N ILE A 206 -7.22 16.76 9.60
CA ILE A 206 -7.39 17.15 8.21
C ILE A 206 -6.14 17.91 7.78
N VAL A 207 -5.44 17.37 6.79
CA VAL A 207 -4.25 17.98 6.18
C VAL A 207 -4.65 18.54 4.83
N SER A 208 -4.55 19.84 4.67
CA SER A 208 -4.90 20.57 3.45
C SER A 208 -3.71 20.70 2.50
N ALA A 209 -3.95 21.19 1.29
CA ALA A 209 -2.89 21.48 0.33
C ALA A 209 -1.81 22.39 0.95
N MET A 210 -0.56 22.11 0.63
CA MET A 210 0.65 22.75 1.16
C MET A 210 0.83 22.58 2.68
N GLN A 211 0.20 21.57 3.28
CA GLN A 211 0.42 21.18 4.67
C GLN A 211 1.08 19.80 4.77
N ARG A 212 1.75 19.62 5.90
CA ARG A 212 2.41 18.38 6.29
C ARG A 212 2.00 17.96 7.69
N ILE A 213 1.80 16.68 7.88
CA ILE A 213 1.65 16.09 9.21
C ILE A 213 2.70 14.99 9.43
N ARG A 214 3.29 14.97 10.62
CA ARG A 214 4.11 13.85 11.09
C ARG A 214 3.35 13.10 12.15
N VAL A 215 3.41 11.78 12.08
CA VAL A 215 2.79 10.88 13.05
C VAL A 215 3.89 9.98 13.61
N ASP A 216 4.15 10.10 14.89
CA ASP A 216 5.17 9.31 15.58
C ASP A 216 4.66 7.91 15.99
N ALA A 217 5.56 7.08 16.49
CA ALA A 217 5.24 5.71 16.92
C ALA A 217 4.31 5.65 18.16
N LYS A 218 4.10 6.77 18.86
CA LYS A 218 3.20 6.88 20.02
C LYS A 218 1.82 7.42 19.62
N GLY A 219 1.64 7.79 18.35
CA GLY A 219 0.42 8.40 17.83
C GLY A 219 0.35 9.91 18.04
N GLY A 220 1.46 10.56 18.38
CA GLY A 220 1.58 12.01 18.43
C GLY A 220 1.55 12.62 17.03
N PHE A 221 0.92 13.80 16.89
CA PHE A 221 0.83 14.56 15.65
C PHE A 221 1.61 15.85 15.73
N ALA A 222 2.32 16.20 14.64
CA ALA A 222 2.91 17.50 14.42
C ALA A 222 2.52 18.03 13.04
N LEU A 223 1.68 19.05 12.99
CA LEU A 223 1.24 19.71 11.76
C LEU A 223 2.17 20.90 11.47
N SER A 224 2.53 21.08 10.21
CA SER A 224 3.32 22.20 9.70
C SER A 224 2.96 22.48 8.25
N ASP A 225 3.34 23.65 7.76
CA ASP A 225 3.25 23.95 6.33
C ASP A 225 4.41 23.29 5.57
N VAL A 226 4.19 23.01 4.29
CA VAL A 226 5.24 22.63 3.34
C VAL A 226 5.81 23.93 2.76
N ALA A 227 7.09 24.19 3.01
CA ALA A 227 7.73 25.38 2.47
C ALA A 227 7.76 25.32 0.92
N ALA A 228 7.51 26.45 0.28
CA ALA A 228 7.45 26.50 -1.20
C ALA A 228 8.79 26.13 -1.84
N ASP A 229 9.91 26.52 -1.24
CA ASP A 229 11.25 26.20 -1.67
C ASP A 229 11.59 24.70 -1.48
N GLU A 230 11.06 24.06 -0.44
CA GLU A 230 11.24 22.62 -0.24
C GLU A 230 10.63 21.79 -1.39
N ALA A 231 9.46 22.20 -1.87
CA ALA A 231 8.80 21.54 -2.99
C ALA A 231 9.59 21.69 -4.31
N GLU A 232 10.46 22.69 -4.40
CA GLU A 232 11.32 22.92 -5.57
C GLU A 232 12.73 22.32 -5.41
N THR A 233 13.23 22.18 -4.19
CA THR A 233 14.58 21.67 -3.90
C THR A 233 14.61 20.17 -3.67
N ASP A 234 13.56 19.57 -3.15
CA ASP A 234 13.44 18.10 -3.04
C ASP A 234 13.21 17.50 -4.44
N SER A 235 14.23 16.84 -4.97
CA SER A 235 14.22 16.25 -6.32
C SER A 235 13.07 15.25 -6.53
N TRP A 236 12.68 14.52 -5.48
CA TRP A 236 11.55 13.58 -5.53
C TRP A 236 10.21 14.30 -5.69
N LEU A 237 9.98 15.34 -4.89
CA LEU A 237 8.75 16.13 -4.95
C LEU A 237 8.63 16.85 -6.30
N LYS A 238 9.71 17.50 -6.74
CA LYS A 238 9.78 18.19 -8.02
C LYS A 238 9.49 17.24 -9.18
N TRP A 239 10.18 16.10 -9.23
CA TRP A 239 9.97 15.09 -10.28
C TRP A 239 8.53 14.60 -10.35
N ASN A 240 7.91 14.31 -9.19
CA ASN A 240 6.54 13.83 -9.14
C ASN A 240 5.52 14.87 -9.63
N ARG A 241 5.67 16.13 -9.17
CA ARG A 241 4.78 17.23 -9.56
C ARG A 241 4.89 17.54 -11.06
N GLU A 242 6.10 17.55 -11.58
CA GLU A 242 6.34 17.78 -13.01
C GLU A 242 5.74 16.65 -13.86
N ARG A 243 5.93 15.41 -13.45
CA ARG A 243 5.36 14.25 -14.13
C ARG A 243 3.83 14.22 -14.09
N ASP A 244 3.21 14.66 -13.01
CA ASP A 244 1.76 14.82 -12.94
C ASP A 244 1.26 15.91 -13.87
N ARG A 245 1.94 17.06 -13.91
CA ARG A 245 1.61 18.16 -14.83
C ARG A 245 1.66 17.71 -16.30
N MET A 246 2.74 17.00 -16.70
CA MET A 246 2.85 16.48 -18.06
C MET A 246 1.71 15.52 -18.40
N ARG A 247 1.35 14.65 -17.47
CA ARG A 247 0.25 13.71 -17.67
C ARG A 247 -1.08 14.43 -17.85
N ASP A 248 -1.35 15.43 -17.03
CA ASP A 248 -2.62 16.16 -17.08
C ASP A 248 -2.75 16.96 -18.39
N GLN A 249 -1.64 17.46 -18.93
CA GLN A 249 -1.60 18.08 -20.26
C GLN A 249 -1.92 17.09 -21.38
N LEU A 250 -1.46 15.83 -21.28
CA LEU A 250 -1.76 14.79 -22.27
C LEU A 250 -3.20 14.29 -22.21
N ILE A 251 -3.87 14.44 -21.07
CA ILE A 251 -5.25 13.98 -20.86
C ILE A 251 -6.26 15.11 -21.10
N ALA A 252 -5.82 16.38 -21.03
CA ALA A 252 -6.68 17.52 -21.32
C ALA A 252 -7.24 17.36 -22.74
N PRO A 253 -8.57 17.51 -22.94
CA PRO A 253 -9.13 17.51 -24.28
C PRO A 253 -8.48 18.64 -25.09
N GLU A 254 -8.11 18.35 -26.34
CA GLU A 254 -7.69 19.39 -27.28
C GLU A 254 -8.78 20.47 -27.32
N ASP A 255 -8.42 21.72 -27.11
CA ASP A 255 -9.34 22.84 -27.16
C ASP A 255 -9.87 22.94 -28.61
N PRO A 256 -11.16 22.70 -28.86
CA PRO A 256 -11.72 22.73 -30.23
C PRO A 256 -11.71 24.14 -30.86
N GLU A 257 -11.36 25.18 -30.07
CA GLU A 257 -11.32 26.58 -30.55
C GLU A 257 -9.91 27.07 -30.91
N ALA A 258 -8.89 26.21 -30.82
CA ALA A 258 -7.49 26.57 -31.21
C ALA A 258 -7.19 26.41 -32.70
N LYS A 259 -8.15 26.77 -33.60
CA LYS A 259 -7.93 26.85 -35.04
C LYS A 259 -8.28 28.21 -35.57
#